data_20cfdb91e8bc5393e57aedca10b5229d
#
_entry.id   20cfdb91e8bc5393e57aedca10b5229d
#
_cell.length_a   1.000
_cell.length_b   1.000
_cell.length_c   1.000
_cell.angle_alpha   90.00
_cell.angle_beta   90.00
_cell.angle_gamma   90.00
#
_symmetry.space_group_name_H-M   'P 1'
#
loop_
_entity.id
_entity.type
_entity.pdbx_description
1 polymer ?
#
loop_
_entity_poly.entity_id
_entity_poly.type
_entity_poly.pdbx_seq_one_letter_code
_entity_poly.pdbx_strand_id
1 'polypeptide(L)'
;MPGHRRGARCRRGAAEGWRIRARVERFSEPALLLLLRERPGHGYELLEQLPSLLGEERVDMGNLYRLLRALEEDGIVRSEWNDTLPGPAKRTYELTDAGGELLSGWAEALAGAQARIDLFLERYRKEVNDAPT
;
A
#
# COMPACT_ATOMS: atom_id res chain seq x y z
N MET A 1 4.22 28.43 -5.44
CA MET A 1 3.99 28.30 -6.02
C MET A 1 3.41 28.27 -6.88
N PRO A 2 3.45 28.30 -7.04
CA PRO A 2 2.84 28.10 -7.88
C PRO A 2 2.16 28.50 -8.95
N GLY A 3 2.11 29.37 -9.39
CA GLY A 3 1.41 29.75 -10.55
C GLY A 3 1.62 28.95 -11.75
N HIS A 4 2.49 28.04 -11.68
CA HIS A 4 2.80 27.30 -12.83
C HIS A 4 1.72 26.41 -13.31
N ARG A 5 0.60 26.39 -12.65
CA ARG A 5 -0.40 25.58 -13.12
C ARG A 5 -1.25 26.15 -14.12
N ARG A 6 -0.97 27.35 -14.59
CA ARG A 6 -1.72 27.86 -15.58
C ARG A 6 -1.45 27.22 -16.85
N GLY A 7 -2.28 27.05 -17.76
CA GLY A 7 -2.05 26.43 -19.02
C GLY A 7 -2.05 24.92 -18.98
N ALA A 8 -2.10 24.38 -17.81
CA ALA A 8 -2.13 22.95 -17.68
C ALA A 8 -3.53 22.43 -17.54
N ARG A 9 -4.51 23.23 -17.86
CA ARG A 9 -5.87 22.84 -17.60
C ARG A 9 -6.27 21.60 -18.36
N CYS A 10 -5.87 21.46 -19.62
CA CYS A 10 -6.26 20.29 -20.37
C CYS A 10 -5.55 19.05 -19.88
N ARG A 11 -4.42 19.19 -19.20
CA ARG A 11 -3.73 18.04 -18.67
C ARG A 11 -3.94 17.87 -17.20
N ARG A 12 -4.73 18.73 -16.61
CA ARG A 12 -4.90 18.71 -15.17
C ARG A 12 -5.49 17.41 -14.68
N GLY A 13 -6.48 16.87 -15.38
CA GLY A 13 -7.10 15.63 -14.97
C GLY A 13 -6.11 14.48 -14.87
N ALA A 14 -5.25 14.36 -15.88
CA ALA A 14 -4.25 13.31 -15.88
C ALA A 14 -3.23 13.52 -14.77
N ALA A 15 -2.76 14.75 -14.59
CA ALA A 15 -1.77 15.04 -13.55
C ALA A 15 -2.35 14.82 -12.16
N GLU A 16 -3.57 15.26 -11.96
CA GLU A 16 -4.21 15.10 -10.67
C GLU A 16 -4.54 13.64 -10.39
N GLY A 17 -4.95 12.91 -11.41
CA GLY A 17 -5.20 11.48 -11.26
C GLY A 17 -3.95 10.74 -10.86
N TRP A 18 -2.82 11.13 -11.43
CA TRP A 18 -1.55 10.52 -11.07
C TRP A 18 -1.22 10.76 -9.60
N ARG A 19 -1.42 11.98 -9.13
CA ARG A 19 -1.13 12.29 -7.73
C ARG A 19 -2.02 11.54 -6.77
N ILE A 20 -3.29 11.45 -7.10
CA ILE A 20 -4.24 10.73 -6.26
C ILE A 20 -3.87 9.27 -6.21
N ARG A 21 -3.55 8.67 -7.35
CA ARG A 21 -3.19 7.26 -7.39
C ARG A 21 -1.93 7.00 -6.58
N ALA A 22 -0.93 7.88 -6.68
CA ALA A 22 0.31 7.69 -5.96
C ALA A 22 0.09 7.67 -4.45
N ARG A 23 -0.82 8.49 -3.96
CA ARG A 23 -1.09 8.52 -2.52
C ARG A 23 -1.85 7.29 -2.07
N VAL A 24 -2.79 6.82 -2.88
CA VAL A 24 -3.55 5.63 -2.52
C VAL A 24 -2.67 4.39 -2.57
N GLU A 25 -1.73 4.36 -3.50
CA GLU A 25 -0.86 3.21 -3.65
C GLU A 25 0.14 3.04 -2.51
N ARG A 26 0.27 4.03 -1.64
CA ARG A 26 1.11 3.86 -0.46
C ARG A 26 0.53 2.85 0.51
N PHE A 27 -0.60 2.33 0.18
CA PHE A 27 -1.23 1.28 0.95
C PHE A 27 -0.45 -0.04 0.88
N SER A 28 0.57 -0.14 0.02
CA SER A 28 1.32 -1.38 -0.15
C SER A 28 2.01 -1.84 1.13
N GLU A 29 2.54 -0.91 1.90
CA GLU A 29 3.27 -1.30 3.09
C GLU A 29 2.36 -1.98 4.11
N PRO A 30 1.24 -1.38 4.53
CA PRO A 30 0.38 -2.07 5.49
C PRO A 30 -0.23 -3.35 4.92
N ALA A 31 -0.49 -3.38 3.61
CA ALA A 31 -1.01 -4.60 3.00
C ALA A 31 0.02 -5.73 3.10
N LEU A 32 1.27 -5.43 2.83
CA LEU A 32 2.33 -6.42 2.92
C LEU A 32 2.48 -6.91 4.36
N LEU A 33 2.45 -6.00 5.32
CA LEU A 33 2.56 -6.38 6.73
C LEU A 33 1.41 -7.29 7.14
N LEU A 34 0.21 -7.01 6.65
CA LEU A 34 -0.94 -7.84 6.97
C LEU A 34 -0.77 -9.25 6.41
N LEU A 35 -0.32 -9.37 5.17
CA LEU A 35 -0.09 -10.69 4.59
C LEU A 35 0.93 -11.47 5.40
N LEU A 36 1.99 -10.82 5.84
CA LEU A 36 3.02 -11.50 6.63
C LEU A 36 2.53 -11.82 8.03
N ARG A 37 1.61 -11.04 8.55
CA ARG A 37 0.98 -11.35 9.83
C ARG A 37 0.15 -12.62 9.72
N GLU A 38 -0.50 -12.82 8.58
CA GLU A 38 -1.30 -14.00 8.37
C GLU A 38 -0.43 -15.26 8.30
N ARG A 39 0.70 -15.16 7.60
CA ARG A 39 1.66 -16.26 7.55
C ARG A 39 2.94 -15.81 6.86
N PRO A 40 4.05 -16.47 7.16
CA PRO A 40 5.29 -16.20 6.42
C PRO A 40 5.14 -16.56 4.96
N GLY A 41 5.92 -15.94 4.09
CA GLY A 41 5.82 -16.21 2.67
C GLY A 41 7.06 -15.82 1.90
N HIS A 42 7.11 -16.32 0.68
CA HIS A 42 8.18 -15.98 -0.27
C HIS A 42 7.79 -14.70 -1.01
N GLY A 43 8.79 -14.03 -1.55
CA GLY A 43 8.54 -12.78 -2.25
C GLY A 43 7.52 -12.92 -3.37
N TYR A 44 7.62 -13.99 -4.18
CA TYR A 44 6.70 -14.11 -5.29
C TYR A 44 5.28 -14.45 -4.82
N GLU A 45 5.13 -15.14 -3.69
CA GLU A 45 3.80 -15.36 -3.14
C GLU A 45 3.16 -14.06 -2.71
N LEU A 46 3.96 -13.20 -2.07
CA LEU A 46 3.47 -11.88 -1.67
C LEU A 46 3.09 -11.06 -2.89
N LEU A 47 3.89 -11.15 -3.94
CA LEU A 47 3.60 -10.44 -5.18
C LEU A 47 2.24 -10.88 -5.76
N GLU A 48 1.95 -12.17 -5.67
CA GLU A 48 0.68 -12.68 -6.16
C GLU A 48 -0.50 -12.29 -5.30
N GLN A 49 -0.28 -12.20 -3.99
CA GLN A 49 -1.38 -11.96 -3.06
C GLN A 49 -1.69 -10.48 -2.86
N LEU A 50 -0.71 -9.60 -3.03
CA LEU A 50 -0.91 -8.19 -2.79
C LEU A 50 -2.05 -7.57 -3.59
N PRO A 51 -2.23 -7.90 -4.88
CA PRO A 51 -3.32 -7.29 -5.63
C PRO A 51 -4.70 -7.51 -5.04
N SER A 52 -4.92 -8.62 -4.32
CA SER A 52 -6.22 -8.86 -3.73
C SER A 52 -6.52 -7.88 -2.60
N LEU A 53 -5.49 -7.37 -1.93
CA LEU A 53 -5.68 -6.35 -0.89
C LEU A 53 -5.66 -4.93 -1.46
N LEU A 54 -4.98 -4.74 -2.57
CA LEU A 54 -4.83 -3.42 -3.16
C LEU A 54 -5.85 -3.14 -4.27
N GLY A 55 -6.74 -4.08 -4.50
CA GLY A 55 -7.65 -3.99 -5.62
C GLY A 55 -7.00 -4.63 -6.83
N GLU A 56 -7.26 -4.13 -8.00
CA GLU A 56 -6.72 -4.75 -9.20
C GLU A 56 -5.33 -4.30 -9.56
N GLU A 57 -4.68 -3.51 -8.71
CA GLU A 57 -3.36 -2.99 -9.03
C GLU A 57 -2.32 -4.09 -9.05
N ARG A 58 -1.46 -4.02 -10.04
CA ARG A 58 -0.33 -4.93 -10.10
C ARG A 58 0.83 -4.32 -9.32
N VAL A 59 1.56 -5.18 -8.64
CA VAL A 59 2.67 -4.73 -7.83
C VAL A 59 3.97 -5.05 -8.58
N ASP A 60 4.83 -4.08 -8.72
CA ASP A 60 6.10 -4.28 -9.37
C ASP A 60 7.05 -5.06 -8.45
N MET A 61 7.63 -6.12 -8.99
CA MET A 61 8.49 -7.00 -8.19
C MET A 61 9.69 -6.25 -7.64
N GLY A 62 10.27 -5.34 -8.42
CA GLY A 62 11.41 -4.58 -7.94
C GLY A 62 11.05 -3.70 -6.77
N ASN A 63 9.89 -3.06 -6.83
CA ASN A 63 9.42 -2.23 -5.73
C ASN A 63 9.13 -3.07 -4.49
N LEU A 64 8.57 -4.25 -4.68
CA LEU A 64 8.29 -5.13 -3.57
C LEU A 64 9.57 -5.53 -2.85
N TYR A 65 10.60 -5.92 -3.61
CA TYR A 65 11.84 -6.34 -2.98
C TYR A 65 12.56 -5.17 -2.33
N ARG A 66 12.45 -3.97 -2.88
CA ARG A 66 13.02 -2.79 -2.22
C ARG A 66 12.30 -2.53 -0.90
N LEU A 67 10.99 -2.67 -0.89
CA LEU A 67 10.23 -2.48 0.34
C LEU A 67 10.60 -3.54 1.38
N LEU A 68 10.66 -4.81 0.95
CA LEU A 68 11.03 -5.88 1.87
C LEU A 68 12.42 -5.65 2.46
N ARG A 69 13.36 -5.19 1.64
CA ARG A 69 14.71 -4.92 2.13
C ARG A 69 14.71 -3.80 3.15
N ALA A 70 13.98 -2.73 2.88
CA ALA A 70 13.90 -1.61 3.82
C ALA A 70 13.27 -2.05 5.13
N LEU A 71 12.21 -2.84 5.06
CA LEU A 71 11.55 -3.33 6.25
C LEU A 71 12.45 -4.26 7.06
N GLU A 72 13.25 -5.05 6.36
CA GLU A 72 14.18 -5.95 7.06
C GLU A 72 15.28 -5.14 7.74
N GLU A 73 15.78 -4.10 7.08
CA GLU A 73 16.79 -3.24 7.68
C GLU A 73 16.27 -2.54 8.92
N ASP A 74 14.98 -2.24 8.94
CA ASP A 74 14.36 -1.58 10.09
C ASP A 74 13.89 -2.57 11.16
N GLY A 75 14.12 -3.85 10.96
CA GLY A 75 13.72 -4.85 11.94
C GLY A 75 12.23 -5.15 11.95
N ILE A 76 11.52 -4.76 10.92
CA ILE A 76 10.08 -4.98 10.84
C ILE A 76 9.76 -6.38 10.31
N VAL A 77 10.59 -6.87 9.40
CA VAL A 77 10.50 -8.24 8.91
C VAL A 77 11.87 -8.88 9.03
N ARG A 78 11.89 -10.20 9.01
CA ARG A 78 13.14 -10.95 8.92
C ARG A 78 12.99 -12.03 7.87
N SER A 79 14.09 -12.53 7.37
CA SER A 79 14.04 -13.52 6.31
C SER A 79 15.05 -14.60 6.55
N GLU A 80 14.76 -15.77 6.00
CA GLU A 80 15.64 -16.92 6.03
C GLU A 80 15.64 -17.58 4.68
N TRP A 81 16.81 -18.08 4.29
CA TRP A 81 16.90 -18.87 3.09
C TRP A 81 16.46 -20.30 3.39
N ASN A 82 15.60 -20.82 2.55
CA ASN A 82 15.13 -22.20 2.69
C ASN A 82 15.64 -23.01 1.51
N ASP A 83 16.64 -23.84 1.75
CA ASP A 83 17.22 -24.66 0.71
C ASP A 83 16.99 -26.13 0.94
N THR A 84 16.06 -26.49 1.83
CA THR A 84 15.74 -27.89 2.06
C THR A 84 14.78 -28.46 1.03
N LEU A 85 14.14 -27.59 0.24
CA LEU A 85 13.19 -28.04 -0.78
C LEU A 85 13.92 -28.25 -2.09
N PRO A 86 13.39 -29.11 -2.98
CA PRO A 86 13.98 -29.26 -4.29
C PRO A 86 13.92 -27.95 -5.06
N GLY A 87 14.93 -27.71 -5.89
CA GLY A 87 14.98 -26.52 -6.70
C GLY A 87 15.79 -25.43 -6.04
N PRO A 88 15.76 -24.21 -6.58
CA PRO A 88 16.56 -23.11 -6.07
C PRO A 88 16.12 -22.73 -4.66
N ALA A 89 17.08 -22.30 -3.85
CA ALA A 89 16.77 -21.83 -2.51
C ALA A 89 15.86 -20.62 -2.57
N LYS A 90 14.92 -20.54 -1.65
CA LYS A 90 13.96 -19.45 -1.59
C LYS A 90 14.04 -18.75 -0.26
N ARG A 91 13.79 -17.45 -0.29
CA ARG A 91 13.86 -16.62 0.90
C ARG A 91 12.45 -16.47 1.45
N THR A 92 12.28 -16.87 2.71
CA THR A 92 11.00 -16.75 3.39
C THR A 92 11.03 -15.55 4.31
N TYR A 93 10.05 -14.71 4.21
CA TYR A 93 9.90 -13.50 5.01
C TYR A 93 8.87 -13.72 6.08
N GLU A 94 9.11 -13.15 7.25
CA GLU A 94 8.10 -13.20 8.31
C GLU A 94 8.14 -11.92 9.11
N LEU A 95 7.01 -11.62 9.74
CA LEU A 95 6.86 -10.39 10.52
C LEU A 95 7.50 -10.58 11.88
N THR A 96 8.21 -9.55 12.33
CA THR A 96 8.75 -9.54 13.68
C THR A 96 7.73 -8.97 14.66
N ASP A 97 8.05 -9.02 15.95
CA ASP A 97 7.18 -8.38 16.95
C ASP A 97 7.05 -6.88 16.67
N ALA A 98 8.18 -6.24 16.32
CA ALA A 98 8.13 -4.82 15.95
C ALA A 98 7.25 -4.60 14.74
N GLY A 99 7.27 -5.55 13.80
CA GLY A 99 6.40 -5.46 12.64
C GLY A 99 4.93 -5.56 12.99
N GLY A 100 4.62 -6.41 13.98
CA GLY A 100 3.25 -6.49 14.45
C GLY A 100 2.77 -5.19 15.06
N GLU A 101 3.65 -4.53 15.80
CA GLU A 101 3.31 -3.23 16.39
C GLU A 101 3.12 -2.17 15.32
N LEU A 102 3.98 -2.18 14.30
CA LEU A 102 3.81 -1.24 13.21
C LEU A 102 2.50 -1.48 12.47
N LEU A 103 2.16 -2.73 12.25
CA LEU A 103 0.89 -3.06 11.60
C LEU A 103 -0.29 -2.57 12.41
N SER A 104 -0.23 -2.73 13.72
CA SER A 104 -1.29 -2.25 14.61
C SER A 104 -1.44 -0.74 14.49
N GLY A 105 -0.32 -0.01 14.43
CA GLY A 105 -0.37 1.42 14.23
C GLY A 105 -0.98 1.81 12.90
N TRP A 106 -0.64 1.07 11.85
CA TRP A 106 -1.24 1.29 10.55
C TRP A 106 -2.76 1.09 10.59
N ALA A 107 -3.19 0.03 11.26
CA ALA A 107 -4.63 -0.26 11.33
C ALA A 107 -5.38 0.88 12.02
N GLU A 108 -4.82 1.41 13.10
CA GLU A 108 -5.44 2.54 13.78
C GLU A 108 -5.48 3.78 12.90
N ALA A 109 -4.37 4.07 12.24
CA ALA A 109 -4.30 5.24 11.37
C ALA A 109 -5.27 5.11 10.21
N LEU A 110 -5.37 3.91 9.64
CA LEU A 110 -6.28 3.68 8.53
C LEU A 110 -7.74 3.78 8.96
N ALA A 111 -8.06 3.29 10.14
CA ALA A 111 -9.42 3.41 10.65
C ALA A 111 -9.80 4.89 10.84
N GLY A 112 -8.86 5.68 11.37
CA GLY A 112 -9.10 7.11 11.50
C GLY A 112 -9.24 7.80 10.16
N ALA A 113 -8.41 7.42 9.20
CA ALA A 113 -8.51 7.99 7.86
C ALA A 113 -9.83 7.60 7.20
N GLN A 114 -10.27 6.36 7.43
CA GLN A 114 -11.52 5.91 6.86
C GLN A 114 -12.69 6.75 7.37
N ALA A 115 -12.70 7.05 8.66
CA ALA A 115 -13.76 7.88 9.21
C ALA A 115 -13.77 9.26 8.57
N ARG A 116 -12.58 9.84 8.37
CA ARG A 116 -12.50 11.16 7.73
C ARG A 116 -12.90 11.10 6.27
N ILE A 117 -12.53 10.04 5.59
CA ILE A 117 -12.91 9.87 4.18
C ILE A 117 -14.42 9.73 4.07
N ASP A 118 -15.03 8.94 4.95
CA ASP A 118 -16.47 8.77 4.94
C ASP A 118 -17.18 10.11 5.14
N LEU A 119 -16.68 10.92 6.06
CA LEU A 119 -17.25 12.25 6.29
C LEU A 119 -17.15 13.12 5.05
N PHE A 120 -15.98 13.09 4.42
CA PHE A 120 -15.77 13.89 3.20
C PHE A 120 -16.71 13.46 2.09
N LEU A 121 -16.80 12.16 1.86
CA LEU A 121 -17.62 11.64 0.77
C LEU A 121 -19.09 11.93 1.01
N GLU A 122 -19.52 11.77 2.26
CA GLU A 122 -20.91 12.05 2.61
C GLU A 122 -21.24 13.51 2.32
N ARG A 123 -20.36 14.40 2.73
CA ARG A 123 -20.58 15.82 2.53
C ARG A 123 -20.53 16.20 1.05
N TYR A 124 -19.61 15.60 0.32
CA TYR A 124 -19.49 15.86 -1.10
C TYR A 124 -20.75 15.41 -1.85
N ARG A 125 -21.24 14.22 -1.55
CA ARG A 125 -22.43 13.69 -2.19
C ARG A 125 -23.64 14.55 -1.91
N LYS A 126 -23.73 15.06 -0.70
CA LYS A 126 -24.82 15.95 -0.33
C LYS A 126 -24.76 17.24 -1.14
N GLU A 127 -23.56 17.81 -1.27
CA GLU A 127 -23.38 19.02 -2.07
C GLU A 127 -23.80 18.82 -3.51
N VAL A 128 -23.37 17.72 -4.10
CA VAL A 128 -23.68 17.44 -5.49
C VAL A 128 -25.17 17.22 -5.68
N ASN A 129 -25.81 16.48 -4.79
CA ASN A 129 -27.23 16.20 -4.91
C ASN A 129 -28.11 17.42 -4.66
N ASP A 130 -27.63 18.34 -3.81
CA ASP A 130 -28.40 19.54 -3.49
C ASP A 130 -28.12 20.69 -4.45
N ALA A 131 -27.16 20.55 -5.34
CA ALA A 131 -26.79 21.62 -6.24
C ALA A 131 -27.96 21.94 -7.19
N PRO A 132 -28.22 23.22 -7.46
CA PRO A 132 -29.26 23.57 -8.44
C PRO A 132 -28.82 23.13 -9.82
N THR A 133 -29.77 22.69 -10.64
CA THR A 133 -29.47 22.24 -11.99
C THR A 133 -29.78 23.28 -13.04
#